data_feeeb280e2eeb468dd8ff63c77e38b8a
#
_entry.id   feeeb280e2eeb468dd8ff63c77e38b8a
#
_cell.length_a   1.000
_cell.length_b   1.000
_cell.length_c   1.000
_cell.angle_alpha   90.00
_cell.angle_beta   90.00
_cell.angle_gamma   90.00
#
_symmetry.space_group_name_H-M   'P 1'
#
loop_
_entity.id
_entity.type
_entity.pdbx_description
1 polymer ?
#
loop_
_entity_poly.entity_id
_entity_poly.type
_entity_poly.pdbx_seq_one_letter_code
_entity_poly.pdbx_strand_id
1 'polypeptide(L)'
;METQRAPMCVLVTGGTGLVGRAIEQVVQAQGGCGEVEQWIFLSSQDADLRDLAETRAVFKKHRPTHVIHLAAMVGGLFRNMRENLDFWRNNIHINDNVLQTAHEMGVVKVVSCLSTCIFPDKTTYPIDETMIHNGPPHNSNFGYSYAKRMIDVQNRAYFQQHGRRFTAVIPTNVFGPHDNFNIEDGHVLPGLIHKAYIAHKEGSPLQVWGTGTPRRQFIYSLDLARLFVWVLREYDEIDPIILSVGEEEEVSIKEVAESVVEALGFKGQVVFDTSKADGQFKKTASNAKLRRHLPDFTFTPFAQAVKETCDWFVANYDTARK
;
A
#
# COMPACT_ATOMS: atom_id res chain seq x y z
N MET A 1 1.36 -36.81 6.12
CA MET A 1 0.13 -36.54 5.34
C MET A 1 0.13 -35.10 4.99
N GLU A 2 0.49 -34.75 3.75
CA GLU A 2 0.27 -33.40 3.24
C GLU A 2 -1.23 -33.20 3.18
N THR A 3 -1.75 -32.31 4.00
CA THR A 3 -3.13 -31.84 3.91
C THR A 3 -3.26 -31.11 2.57
N GLN A 4 -3.89 -31.77 1.59
CA GLN A 4 -4.24 -31.12 0.32
C GLN A 4 -5.02 -29.83 0.66
N ARG A 5 -4.42 -28.68 0.39
CA ARG A 5 -5.11 -27.39 0.52
C ARG A 5 -6.31 -27.39 -0.42
N ALA A 6 -7.46 -26.93 0.08
CA ALA A 6 -8.63 -26.74 -0.78
C ALA A 6 -8.32 -25.75 -1.88
N PRO A 7 -8.84 -25.95 -3.11
CA PRO A 7 -8.63 -25.03 -4.22
C PRO A 7 -9.01 -23.60 -3.85
N MET A 8 -8.14 -22.62 -4.14
CA MET A 8 -8.39 -21.21 -3.90
C MET A 8 -8.59 -20.45 -5.21
N CYS A 9 -9.65 -19.63 -5.29
CA CYS A 9 -9.82 -18.61 -6.31
C CYS A 9 -9.66 -17.26 -5.63
N VAL A 10 -8.55 -16.57 -5.91
CA VAL A 10 -8.19 -15.29 -5.29
C VAL A 10 -8.49 -14.15 -6.23
N LEU A 11 -9.37 -13.25 -5.81
CA LEU A 11 -9.69 -12.02 -6.52
C LEU A 11 -8.91 -10.85 -5.92
N VAL A 12 -8.10 -10.16 -6.72
CA VAL A 12 -7.31 -9.00 -6.30
C VAL A 12 -7.92 -7.75 -6.92
N THR A 13 -8.61 -6.95 -6.11
CA THR A 13 -9.12 -5.64 -6.56
C THR A 13 -7.98 -4.63 -6.61
N GLY A 14 -7.98 -3.70 -7.56
CA GLY A 14 -6.83 -2.81 -7.75
C GLY A 14 -5.58 -3.56 -8.25
N GLY A 15 -5.78 -4.69 -8.94
CA GLY A 15 -4.73 -5.61 -9.37
C GLY A 15 -3.71 -5.01 -10.34
N THR A 16 -4.04 -3.92 -11.02
CA THR A 16 -3.12 -3.23 -11.95
C THR A 16 -2.31 -2.09 -11.32
N GLY A 17 -2.52 -1.83 -10.03
CA GLY A 17 -1.75 -0.83 -9.28
C GLY A 17 -0.39 -1.35 -8.79
N LEU A 18 0.34 -0.47 -8.05
CA LEU A 18 1.66 -0.77 -7.48
C LEU A 18 1.71 -2.12 -6.74
N VAL A 19 0.84 -2.30 -5.75
CA VAL A 19 0.83 -3.51 -4.91
C VAL A 19 0.26 -4.70 -5.67
N GLY A 20 -0.78 -4.50 -6.50
CA GLY A 20 -1.38 -5.56 -7.30
C GLY A 20 -0.39 -6.18 -8.29
N ARG A 21 0.39 -5.35 -9.00
CA ARG A 21 1.46 -5.82 -9.90
C ARG A 21 2.57 -6.56 -9.16
N ALA A 22 2.92 -6.10 -7.97
CA ALA A 22 3.91 -6.78 -7.14
C ALA A 22 3.40 -8.17 -6.67
N ILE A 23 2.12 -8.27 -6.28
CA ILE A 23 1.51 -9.56 -5.92
C ILE A 23 1.50 -10.50 -7.13
N GLU A 24 1.11 -10.01 -8.30
CA GLU A 24 1.13 -10.79 -9.54
C GLU A 24 2.53 -11.36 -9.81
N GLN A 25 3.57 -10.54 -9.72
CA GLN A 25 4.96 -10.96 -9.91
C GLN A 25 5.39 -12.02 -8.89
N VAL A 26 5.08 -11.82 -7.61
CA VAL A 26 5.42 -12.78 -6.54
C VAL A 26 4.73 -14.13 -6.75
N VAL A 27 3.43 -14.11 -7.09
CA VAL A 27 2.66 -15.34 -7.34
C VAL A 27 3.20 -16.08 -8.55
N GLN A 28 3.51 -15.39 -9.64
CA GLN A 28 4.11 -15.99 -10.84
C GLN A 28 5.48 -16.61 -10.54
N ALA A 29 6.33 -15.94 -9.76
CA ALA A 29 7.65 -16.46 -9.37
C ALA A 29 7.57 -17.71 -8.46
N GLN A 30 6.47 -17.87 -7.70
CA GLN A 30 6.21 -19.06 -6.86
C GLN A 30 5.61 -20.25 -7.61
N GLY A 31 5.59 -20.24 -8.92
CA GLY A 31 5.02 -21.30 -9.76
C GLY A 31 3.64 -21.00 -10.30
N GLY A 32 3.15 -19.78 -10.09
CA GLY A 32 1.94 -19.25 -10.72
C GLY A 32 0.65 -19.94 -10.30
N CYS A 33 -0.36 -19.75 -11.12
CA CYS A 33 -1.65 -20.41 -11.02
C CYS A 33 -1.51 -21.92 -11.27
N GLY A 34 -1.24 -22.68 -10.20
CA GLY A 34 -1.26 -24.13 -10.26
C GLY A 34 -2.70 -24.66 -10.24
N GLU A 35 -2.85 -25.99 -10.31
CA GLU A 35 -4.17 -26.64 -10.21
C GLU A 35 -4.93 -26.30 -8.90
N VAL A 36 -4.22 -25.77 -7.88
CA VAL A 36 -4.72 -25.51 -6.53
C VAL A 36 -5.07 -24.04 -6.29
N GLU A 37 -4.47 -23.07 -7.04
CA GLU A 37 -4.70 -21.65 -6.85
C GLU A 37 -4.92 -20.94 -8.19
N GLN A 38 -6.03 -20.22 -8.31
CA GLN A 38 -6.31 -19.31 -9.43
C GLN A 38 -6.27 -17.87 -8.91
N TRP A 39 -5.52 -17.00 -9.58
CA TRP A 39 -5.41 -15.58 -9.24
C TRP A 39 -5.99 -14.71 -10.35
N ILE A 40 -6.85 -13.76 -9.98
CA ILE A 40 -7.55 -12.85 -10.89
C ILE A 40 -7.26 -11.42 -10.43
N PHE A 41 -6.61 -10.63 -11.28
CA PHE A 41 -6.21 -9.25 -10.99
C PHE A 41 -7.15 -8.29 -11.71
N LEU A 42 -8.04 -7.64 -10.97
CA LEU A 42 -9.01 -6.69 -11.52
C LEU A 42 -8.42 -5.28 -11.69
N SER A 43 -8.80 -4.67 -12.79
CA SER A 43 -8.61 -3.24 -13.05
C SER A 43 -9.92 -2.46 -12.91
N SER A 44 -9.86 -1.14 -12.99
CA SER A 44 -11.05 -0.27 -13.05
C SER A 44 -11.88 -0.43 -14.32
N GLN A 45 -11.33 -1.11 -15.34
CA GLN A 45 -12.05 -1.42 -16.59
C GLN A 45 -12.95 -2.66 -16.45
N ASP A 46 -12.68 -3.52 -15.48
CA ASP A 46 -13.44 -4.75 -15.24
C ASP A 46 -14.76 -4.47 -14.50
N ALA A 47 -14.76 -3.52 -13.57
CA ALA A 47 -15.91 -3.06 -12.81
C ALA A 47 -15.65 -1.74 -12.09
N ASP A 48 -16.65 -0.88 -11.99
CA ASP A 48 -16.65 0.23 -11.03
C ASP A 48 -17.13 -0.28 -9.67
N LEU A 49 -16.18 -0.47 -8.75
CA LEU A 49 -16.49 -0.98 -7.40
C LEU A 49 -17.27 -0.01 -6.51
N ARG A 50 -17.50 1.23 -6.96
CA ARG A 50 -18.44 2.16 -6.32
C ARG A 50 -19.88 1.79 -6.59
N ASP A 51 -20.13 1.04 -7.66
CA ASP A 51 -21.43 0.49 -8.01
C ASP A 51 -21.59 -0.93 -7.47
N LEU A 52 -22.62 -1.14 -6.66
CA LEU A 52 -22.88 -2.45 -6.03
C LEU A 52 -23.27 -3.52 -7.05
N ALA A 53 -24.00 -3.14 -8.12
CA ALA A 53 -24.43 -4.10 -9.14
C ALA A 53 -23.23 -4.60 -9.96
N GLU A 54 -22.34 -3.71 -10.37
CA GLU A 54 -21.09 -4.07 -11.05
C GLU A 54 -20.18 -4.91 -10.15
N THR A 55 -20.05 -4.54 -8.87
CA THR A 55 -19.29 -5.31 -7.87
C THR A 55 -19.84 -6.73 -7.77
N ARG A 56 -21.16 -6.89 -7.61
CA ARG A 56 -21.80 -8.22 -7.58
C ARG A 56 -21.62 -9.00 -8.88
N ALA A 57 -21.66 -8.33 -10.02
CA ALA A 57 -21.51 -8.98 -11.33
C ALA A 57 -20.10 -9.58 -11.49
N VAL A 58 -19.05 -8.84 -11.13
CA VAL A 58 -17.67 -9.33 -11.24
C VAL A 58 -17.39 -10.47 -10.23
N PHE A 59 -17.93 -10.41 -9.04
CA PHE A 59 -17.85 -11.51 -8.06
C PHE A 59 -18.59 -12.77 -8.53
N LYS A 60 -19.80 -12.61 -9.11
CA LYS A 60 -20.55 -13.73 -9.71
C LYS A 60 -19.80 -14.38 -10.86
N LYS A 61 -19.14 -13.58 -11.69
CA LYS A 61 -18.35 -14.05 -12.83
C LYS A 61 -17.19 -14.93 -12.39
N HIS A 62 -16.45 -14.50 -11.37
CA HIS A 62 -15.20 -15.15 -10.96
C HIS A 62 -15.34 -16.11 -9.77
N ARG A 63 -16.40 -15.99 -8.99
CA ARG A 63 -16.71 -16.83 -7.80
C ARG A 63 -15.50 -17.00 -6.85
N PRO A 64 -14.91 -15.88 -6.38
CA PRO A 64 -13.74 -15.97 -5.54
C PRO A 64 -14.03 -16.66 -4.21
N THR A 65 -13.08 -17.46 -3.74
CA THR A 65 -13.06 -17.98 -2.37
C THR A 65 -12.32 -17.05 -1.42
N HIS A 66 -11.36 -16.26 -1.95
CA HIS A 66 -10.51 -15.33 -1.22
C HIS A 66 -10.42 -14.00 -1.97
N VAL A 67 -10.28 -12.92 -1.24
CA VAL A 67 -10.14 -11.57 -1.82
C VAL A 67 -8.97 -10.85 -1.18
N ILE A 68 -8.13 -10.23 -2.01
CA ILE A 68 -7.20 -9.16 -1.58
C ILE A 68 -7.79 -7.84 -2.10
N HIS A 69 -8.14 -6.95 -1.17
CA HIS A 69 -8.80 -5.69 -1.49
C HIS A 69 -7.83 -4.52 -1.44
N LEU A 70 -7.33 -4.11 -2.63
CA LEU A 70 -6.40 -3.01 -2.82
C LEU A 70 -7.04 -1.77 -3.45
N ALA A 71 -8.19 -1.95 -4.15
CA ALA A 71 -8.83 -0.86 -4.86
C ALA A 71 -9.22 0.27 -3.92
N ALA A 72 -8.79 1.47 -4.25
CA ALA A 72 -9.08 2.69 -3.50
C ALA A 72 -8.89 3.92 -4.38
N MET A 73 -9.62 4.99 -4.08
CA MET A 73 -9.25 6.33 -4.52
C MET A 73 -8.09 6.80 -3.66
N VAL A 74 -6.93 7.00 -4.26
CA VAL A 74 -5.71 7.44 -3.58
C VAL A 74 -5.18 8.73 -4.22
N GLY A 75 -4.42 9.51 -3.46
CA GLY A 75 -3.81 10.75 -3.96
C GLY A 75 -2.85 11.35 -2.94
N GLY A 76 -2.00 12.25 -3.40
CA GLY A 76 -1.07 13.00 -2.57
C GLY A 76 -1.75 13.96 -1.60
N LEU A 77 -0.93 14.61 -0.76
CA LEU A 77 -1.38 15.50 0.32
C LEU A 77 -2.33 16.61 -0.19
N PHE A 78 -1.94 17.34 -1.20
CA PHE A 78 -2.70 18.50 -1.69
C PHE A 78 -4.04 18.11 -2.30
N ARG A 79 -4.10 16.98 -3.00
CA ARG A 79 -5.34 16.49 -3.55
C ARG A 79 -6.30 16.04 -2.43
N ASN A 80 -5.80 15.35 -1.40
CA ASN A 80 -6.60 14.98 -0.24
C ASN A 80 -7.21 16.22 0.45
N MET A 81 -6.43 17.28 0.64
CA MET A 81 -6.91 18.51 1.27
C MET A 81 -8.04 19.18 0.49
N ARG A 82 -7.99 19.15 -0.86
CA ARG A 82 -9.04 19.73 -1.71
C ARG A 82 -10.30 18.88 -1.80
N GLU A 83 -10.14 17.54 -1.74
CA GLU A 83 -11.17 16.58 -2.15
C GLU A 83 -11.53 15.60 -1.01
N ASN A 84 -11.39 16.01 0.26
CA ASN A 84 -11.64 15.12 1.42
C ASN A 84 -12.99 14.41 1.37
N LEU A 85 -14.07 15.10 0.92
CA LEU A 85 -15.39 14.50 0.80
C LEU A 85 -15.41 13.41 -0.30
N ASP A 86 -14.77 13.64 -1.44
CA ASP A 86 -14.73 12.67 -2.53
C ASP A 86 -13.91 11.44 -2.14
N PHE A 87 -12.78 11.64 -1.43
CA PHE A 87 -12.00 10.54 -0.86
C PHE A 87 -12.81 9.72 0.14
N TRP A 88 -13.58 10.38 1.01
CA TRP A 88 -14.50 9.69 1.93
C TRP A 88 -15.54 8.88 1.17
N ARG A 89 -16.33 9.52 0.31
CA ARG A 89 -17.47 8.89 -0.38
C ARG A 89 -17.01 7.72 -1.26
N ASN A 90 -16.06 7.95 -2.13
CA ASN A 90 -15.61 6.92 -3.07
C ASN A 90 -15.04 5.72 -2.34
N ASN A 91 -14.20 5.93 -1.32
CA ASN A 91 -13.61 4.81 -0.58
C ASN A 91 -14.62 4.07 0.29
N ILE A 92 -15.58 4.75 0.91
CA ILE A 92 -16.66 4.09 1.65
C ILE A 92 -17.47 3.20 0.73
N HIS A 93 -17.88 3.68 -0.44
CA HIS A 93 -18.66 2.87 -1.40
C HIS A 93 -17.86 1.67 -1.90
N ILE A 94 -16.61 1.85 -2.31
CA ILE A 94 -15.74 0.76 -2.75
C ILE A 94 -15.60 -0.30 -1.63
N ASN A 95 -15.25 0.12 -0.43
CA ASN A 95 -14.97 -0.80 0.67
C ASN A 95 -16.23 -1.55 1.11
N ASP A 96 -17.34 -0.85 1.26
CA ASP A 96 -18.62 -1.46 1.67
C ASP A 96 -19.13 -2.45 0.61
N ASN A 97 -19.12 -2.06 -0.65
CA ASN A 97 -19.55 -2.93 -1.75
C ASN A 97 -18.73 -4.22 -1.84
N VAL A 98 -17.41 -4.12 -1.69
CA VAL A 98 -16.52 -5.30 -1.73
C VAL A 98 -16.76 -6.21 -0.54
N LEU A 99 -16.81 -5.68 0.68
CA LEU A 99 -16.99 -6.48 1.90
C LEU A 99 -18.40 -7.10 1.96
N GLN A 100 -19.44 -6.33 1.62
CA GLN A 100 -20.82 -6.81 1.56
C GLN A 100 -20.96 -7.93 0.52
N THR A 101 -20.44 -7.74 -0.69
CA THR A 101 -20.52 -8.76 -1.74
C THR A 101 -19.73 -10.01 -1.37
N ALA A 102 -18.55 -9.85 -0.78
CA ALA A 102 -17.77 -10.98 -0.28
C ALA A 102 -18.55 -11.79 0.78
N HIS A 103 -19.24 -11.10 1.70
CA HIS A 103 -20.11 -11.74 2.68
C HIS A 103 -21.28 -12.49 2.03
N GLU A 104 -22.03 -11.83 1.12
CA GLU A 104 -23.19 -12.41 0.42
C GLU A 104 -22.82 -13.67 -0.35
N MET A 105 -21.63 -13.69 -0.94
CA MET A 105 -21.15 -14.81 -1.76
C MET A 105 -20.35 -15.87 -1.00
N GLY A 106 -20.28 -15.76 0.32
CA GLY A 106 -19.61 -16.76 1.15
C GLY A 106 -18.10 -16.82 1.00
N VAL A 107 -17.46 -15.71 0.61
CA VAL A 107 -15.99 -15.62 0.57
C VAL A 107 -15.40 -16.01 1.91
N VAL A 108 -14.39 -16.89 1.88
CA VAL A 108 -13.77 -17.46 3.09
C VAL A 108 -12.97 -16.42 3.84
N LYS A 109 -12.19 -15.60 3.11
CA LYS A 109 -11.30 -14.60 3.69
C LYS A 109 -11.14 -13.38 2.79
N VAL A 110 -11.15 -12.21 3.40
CA VAL A 110 -10.79 -10.94 2.74
C VAL A 110 -9.61 -10.32 3.49
N VAL A 111 -8.59 -9.90 2.75
CA VAL A 111 -7.46 -9.14 3.26
C VAL A 111 -7.51 -7.75 2.64
N SER A 112 -7.86 -6.75 3.41
CA SER A 112 -7.96 -5.35 2.95
C SER A 112 -6.67 -4.59 3.24
N CYS A 113 -6.29 -3.69 2.33
CA CYS A 113 -5.15 -2.80 2.49
C CYS A 113 -5.59 -1.49 3.15
N LEU A 114 -5.12 -1.24 4.35
CA LEU A 114 -5.25 0.04 5.05
C LEU A 114 -4.03 0.94 4.74
N SER A 115 -3.78 1.91 5.60
CA SER A 115 -2.63 2.80 5.55
C SER A 115 -2.33 3.31 6.95
N THR A 116 -1.09 3.68 7.25
CA THR A 116 -0.73 4.30 8.53
C THR A 116 -1.41 5.64 8.80
N CYS A 117 -2.05 6.26 7.79
CA CYS A 117 -2.84 7.48 7.99
C CYS A 117 -4.11 7.27 8.86
N ILE A 118 -4.52 6.02 9.08
CA ILE A 118 -5.66 5.69 9.96
C ILE A 118 -5.37 5.93 11.43
N PHE A 119 -4.10 6.02 11.82
CA PHE A 119 -3.72 6.26 13.22
C PHE A 119 -3.98 7.72 13.64
N PRO A 120 -4.14 7.96 14.96
CA PRO A 120 -4.31 9.30 15.47
C PRO A 120 -3.17 10.23 15.07
N ASP A 121 -3.50 11.51 14.80
CA ASP A 121 -2.49 12.55 14.54
C ASP A 121 -1.59 12.78 15.78
N LYS A 122 -2.23 12.86 16.94
CA LYS A 122 -1.52 12.95 18.24
C LYS A 122 -1.45 11.58 18.88
N THR A 123 -0.25 11.04 18.96
CA THR A 123 -0.01 9.68 19.46
C THR A 123 1.39 9.55 20.04
N THR A 124 1.66 8.41 20.65
CA THR A 124 3.00 8.00 21.09
C THR A 124 3.68 7.10 20.06
N TYR A 125 5.00 7.05 20.08
CA TYR A 125 5.78 6.23 19.15
C TYR A 125 6.57 5.16 19.90
N PRO A 126 6.77 3.96 19.30
CA PRO A 126 6.23 3.57 18.01
C PRO A 126 4.70 3.35 18.05
N ILE A 127 4.03 3.55 16.93
CA ILE A 127 2.61 3.26 16.75
C ILE A 127 2.43 1.74 16.63
N ASP A 128 1.43 1.18 17.29
CA ASP A 128 1.04 -0.22 17.13
C ASP A 128 -0.45 -0.40 16.78
N GLU A 129 -0.86 -1.62 16.48
CA GLU A 129 -2.20 -1.95 16.00
C GLU A 129 -3.32 -1.60 16.99
N THR A 130 -3.02 -1.53 18.28
CA THR A 130 -4.01 -1.21 19.33
C THR A 130 -4.42 0.26 19.34
N MET A 131 -3.67 1.12 18.65
CA MET A 131 -3.83 2.57 18.69
C MET A 131 -4.78 3.14 17.61
N ILE A 132 -5.34 2.31 16.72
CA ILE A 132 -6.13 2.74 15.55
C ILE A 132 -7.25 3.72 15.94
N HIS A 133 -7.94 3.44 17.05
CA HIS A 133 -9.14 4.20 17.49
C HIS A 133 -8.87 5.19 18.63
N ASN A 134 -7.62 5.48 18.98
CA ASN A 134 -7.27 6.30 20.14
C ASN A 134 -7.41 7.83 19.92
N GLY A 135 -7.85 8.25 18.76
CA GLY A 135 -8.07 9.67 18.45
C GLY A 135 -8.29 9.94 16.97
N PRO A 136 -8.56 11.20 16.59
CA PRO A 136 -8.79 11.57 15.21
C PRO A 136 -7.51 11.47 14.37
N PRO A 137 -7.64 11.08 13.08
CA PRO A 137 -6.51 11.14 12.15
C PRO A 137 -6.16 12.58 11.80
N HIS A 138 -5.06 12.78 11.06
CA HIS A 138 -4.63 14.11 10.64
C HIS A 138 -5.65 14.79 9.72
N ASN A 139 -5.86 16.10 9.91
CA ASN A 139 -6.89 16.86 9.20
C ASN A 139 -6.68 16.95 7.69
N SER A 140 -5.45 16.83 7.21
CA SER A 140 -5.16 16.98 5.78
C SER A 140 -5.84 15.91 4.90
N ASN A 141 -6.03 14.71 5.43
CA ASN A 141 -6.58 13.56 4.71
C ASN A 141 -7.61 12.76 5.50
N PHE A 142 -8.36 13.44 6.37
CA PHE A 142 -9.31 12.77 7.26
C PHE A 142 -10.36 11.96 6.50
N GLY A 143 -10.79 12.39 5.32
CA GLY A 143 -11.76 11.67 4.51
C GLY A 143 -11.27 10.28 4.11
N TYR A 144 -10.09 10.20 3.54
CA TYR A 144 -9.42 8.94 3.22
C TYR A 144 -9.13 8.10 4.47
N SER A 145 -8.57 8.73 5.49
CA SER A 145 -8.16 8.06 6.72
C SER A 145 -9.33 7.40 7.45
N TYR A 146 -10.44 8.11 7.63
CA TYR A 146 -11.64 7.53 8.24
C TYR A 146 -12.26 6.44 7.36
N ALA A 147 -12.31 6.61 6.04
CA ALA A 147 -12.83 5.58 5.16
C ALA A 147 -12.03 4.27 5.28
N LYS A 148 -10.71 4.37 5.37
CA LYS A 148 -9.84 3.21 5.59
C LYS A 148 -9.98 2.62 7.01
N ARG A 149 -10.08 3.47 8.03
CA ARG A 149 -10.29 3.03 9.43
C ARG A 149 -11.60 2.26 9.59
N MET A 150 -12.66 2.63 8.87
CA MET A 150 -13.97 1.97 8.94
C MET A 150 -13.92 0.52 8.43
N ILE A 151 -12.95 0.13 7.64
CA ILE A 151 -12.75 -1.28 7.28
C ILE A 151 -12.48 -2.14 8.52
N ASP A 152 -11.67 -1.66 9.48
CA ASP A 152 -11.44 -2.37 10.74
C ASP A 152 -12.75 -2.55 11.53
N VAL A 153 -13.58 -1.53 11.58
CA VAL A 153 -14.92 -1.59 12.23
C VAL A 153 -15.80 -2.63 11.53
N GLN A 154 -15.86 -2.60 10.20
CA GLN A 154 -16.64 -3.56 9.41
C GLN A 154 -16.15 -4.99 9.60
N ASN A 155 -14.84 -5.24 9.55
CA ASN A 155 -14.25 -6.57 9.74
C ASN A 155 -14.64 -7.16 11.10
N ARG A 156 -14.57 -6.36 12.16
CA ARG A 156 -15.00 -6.78 13.52
C ARG A 156 -16.50 -7.09 13.57
N ALA A 157 -17.33 -6.26 12.94
CA ALA A 157 -18.78 -6.47 12.90
C ALA A 157 -19.14 -7.74 12.10
N TYR A 158 -18.52 -7.97 10.95
CA TYR A 158 -18.70 -9.20 10.16
C TYR A 158 -18.29 -10.46 10.93
N PHE A 159 -17.22 -10.38 11.72
CA PHE A 159 -16.82 -11.48 12.56
C PHE A 159 -17.81 -11.75 13.68
N GLN A 160 -18.21 -10.71 14.41
CA GLN A 160 -19.14 -10.85 15.54
C GLN A 160 -20.51 -11.36 15.13
N GLN A 161 -21.05 -10.88 14.01
CA GLN A 161 -22.40 -11.23 13.57
C GLN A 161 -22.46 -12.50 12.70
N HIS A 162 -21.41 -12.75 11.92
CA HIS A 162 -21.45 -13.77 10.88
C HIS A 162 -20.25 -14.74 10.88
N GLY A 163 -19.30 -14.58 11.80
CA GLY A 163 -18.09 -15.39 11.87
C GLY A 163 -17.15 -15.24 10.68
N ARG A 164 -17.27 -14.15 9.90
CA ARG A 164 -16.42 -13.91 8.72
C ARG A 164 -14.99 -13.57 9.12
N ARG A 165 -14.03 -14.23 8.49
CA ARG A 165 -12.60 -14.00 8.74
C ARG A 165 -12.04 -12.92 7.79
N PHE A 166 -12.61 -11.74 7.88
CA PHE A 166 -12.13 -10.56 7.17
C PHE A 166 -11.09 -9.88 8.03
N THR A 167 -9.94 -9.57 7.46
CA THR A 167 -8.83 -8.91 8.15
C THR A 167 -8.24 -7.80 7.29
N ALA A 168 -7.26 -7.10 7.83
CA ALA A 168 -6.62 -6.00 7.12
C ALA A 168 -5.12 -5.94 7.43
N VAL A 169 -4.36 -5.35 6.53
CA VAL A 169 -2.95 -5.03 6.71
C VAL A 169 -2.75 -3.53 6.69
N ILE A 170 -1.76 -3.05 7.42
CA ILE A 170 -1.42 -1.63 7.55
C ILE A 170 0.02 -1.44 7.08
N PRO A 171 0.24 -1.21 5.77
CA PRO A 171 1.57 -0.95 5.27
C PRO A 171 2.04 0.45 5.63
N THR A 172 3.34 0.63 5.84
CA THR A 172 4.01 1.93 5.85
C THR A 172 4.15 2.47 4.43
N ASN A 173 5.07 3.38 4.14
CA ASN A 173 5.16 3.99 2.82
C ASN A 173 5.64 2.97 1.78
N VAL A 174 4.76 2.56 0.89
CA VAL A 174 5.06 1.58 -0.16
C VAL A 174 5.69 2.29 -1.36
N PHE A 175 6.70 1.68 -1.95
CA PHE A 175 7.33 2.13 -3.19
C PHE A 175 7.81 0.94 -4.01
N GLY A 176 7.99 1.14 -5.31
CA GLY A 176 8.51 0.10 -6.20
C GLY A 176 8.17 0.33 -7.68
N PRO A 177 8.47 -0.64 -8.54
CA PRO A 177 8.01 -0.65 -9.93
C PRO A 177 6.50 -0.45 -10.05
N HIS A 178 6.06 0.24 -11.10
CA HIS A 178 4.66 0.58 -11.35
C HIS A 178 4.03 1.59 -10.37
N ASP A 179 4.82 2.28 -9.54
CA ASP A 179 4.33 3.36 -8.68
C ASP A 179 3.80 4.55 -9.48
N ASN A 180 3.23 5.52 -8.78
CA ASN A 180 2.86 6.81 -9.35
C ASN A 180 4.04 7.79 -9.23
N PHE A 181 4.74 8.03 -10.33
CA PHE A 181 5.90 8.92 -10.40
C PHE A 181 5.52 10.38 -10.69
N ASN A 182 4.24 10.76 -10.60
CA ASN A 182 3.83 12.15 -10.76
C ASN A 182 4.46 13.02 -9.66
N ILE A 183 5.07 14.14 -10.07
CA ILE A 183 5.84 15.01 -9.17
C ILE A 183 4.94 15.73 -8.16
N GLU A 184 3.72 16.11 -8.57
CA GLU A 184 2.79 16.89 -7.73
C GLU A 184 1.86 16.01 -6.91
N ASP A 185 1.35 14.93 -7.51
CA ASP A 185 0.30 14.07 -6.93
C ASP A 185 0.82 12.72 -6.41
N GLY A 186 2.08 12.38 -6.70
CA GLY A 186 2.72 11.15 -6.23
C GLY A 186 3.27 11.26 -4.79
N HIS A 187 3.72 10.12 -4.27
CA HIS A 187 4.44 10.08 -3.00
C HIS A 187 5.88 10.60 -3.16
N VAL A 188 6.52 10.90 -2.02
CA VAL A 188 7.84 11.56 -2.02
C VAL A 188 8.92 10.77 -2.77
N LEU A 189 9.04 9.46 -2.54
CA LEU A 189 10.12 8.67 -3.14
C LEU A 189 9.98 8.55 -4.67
N PRO A 190 8.84 8.11 -5.24
CA PRO A 190 8.70 8.07 -6.70
C PRO A 190 8.77 9.46 -7.33
N GLY A 191 8.27 10.51 -6.66
CA GLY A 191 8.41 11.89 -7.12
C GLY A 191 9.87 12.33 -7.17
N LEU A 192 10.70 11.96 -6.20
CA LEU A 192 12.14 12.23 -6.21
C LEU A 192 12.86 11.49 -7.34
N ILE A 193 12.51 10.24 -7.61
CA ILE A 193 13.05 9.49 -8.76
C ILE A 193 12.78 10.24 -10.07
N HIS A 194 11.56 10.68 -10.27
CA HIS A 194 11.19 11.41 -11.48
C HIS A 194 11.92 12.75 -11.59
N LYS A 195 11.98 13.55 -10.52
CA LYS A 195 12.74 14.80 -10.48
C LYS A 195 14.23 14.57 -10.76
N ALA A 196 14.84 13.57 -10.15
CA ALA A 196 16.25 13.25 -10.35
C ALA A 196 16.54 12.80 -11.79
N TYR A 197 15.64 12.03 -12.38
CA TYR A 197 15.75 11.64 -13.79
C TYR A 197 15.72 12.84 -14.75
N ILE A 198 14.78 13.78 -14.53
CA ILE A 198 14.70 15.01 -15.32
C ILE A 198 15.96 15.86 -15.12
N ALA A 199 16.38 16.09 -13.88
CA ALA A 199 17.57 16.85 -13.55
C ALA A 199 18.82 16.23 -14.18
N HIS A 200 18.93 14.92 -14.22
CA HIS A 200 20.02 14.21 -14.88
C HIS A 200 20.04 14.45 -16.41
N LYS A 201 18.87 14.38 -17.05
CA LYS A 201 18.75 14.63 -18.50
C LYS A 201 19.03 16.08 -18.91
N GLU A 202 18.58 17.03 -18.08
CA GLU A 202 18.67 18.48 -18.39
C GLU A 202 19.95 19.13 -17.87
N GLY A 203 20.73 18.42 -17.04
CA GLY A 203 21.91 19.00 -16.38
C GLY A 203 21.54 20.05 -15.33
N SER A 204 20.33 20.01 -14.78
CA SER A 204 19.81 20.94 -13.79
C SER A 204 20.00 20.40 -12.36
N PRO A 205 19.94 21.25 -11.30
CA PRO A 205 19.92 20.77 -9.92
C PRO A 205 18.69 19.95 -9.60
N LEU A 206 18.86 18.92 -8.75
CA LEU A 206 17.74 18.19 -8.14
C LEU A 206 17.17 19.01 -6.99
N GLN A 207 15.90 19.37 -7.08
CA GLN A 207 15.20 20.05 -5.98
C GLN A 207 14.45 19.06 -5.11
N VAL A 208 14.78 19.03 -3.82
CA VAL A 208 14.09 18.28 -2.78
C VAL A 208 13.23 19.25 -1.97
N TRP A 209 11.92 19.02 -1.93
CA TRP A 209 11.01 19.88 -1.18
C TRP A 209 11.13 19.65 0.32
N GLY A 210 11.20 20.75 1.09
CA GLY A 210 11.36 20.74 2.54
C GLY A 210 12.81 20.71 3.00
N THR A 211 13.03 20.47 4.28
CA THR A 211 14.36 20.43 4.91
C THR A 211 15.10 19.10 4.71
N GLY A 212 14.40 18.06 4.32
CA GLY A 212 14.94 16.69 4.25
C GLY A 212 15.05 15.98 5.60
N THR A 213 14.64 16.62 6.69
CA THR A 213 14.76 16.04 8.06
C THR A 213 13.64 15.08 8.46
N PRO A 214 12.40 15.16 7.93
CA PRO A 214 11.38 14.18 8.29
C PRO A 214 11.80 12.74 8.01
N ARG A 215 11.43 11.85 8.93
CA ARG A 215 11.81 10.44 8.88
C ARG A 215 10.60 9.56 8.54
N ARG A 216 10.85 8.52 7.74
CA ARG A 216 9.82 7.57 7.28
C ARG A 216 10.36 6.15 7.21
N GLN A 217 9.48 5.20 7.44
CA GLN A 217 9.70 3.81 7.07
C GLN A 217 9.16 3.59 5.66
N PHE A 218 9.96 2.98 4.79
CA PHE A 218 9.58 2.62 3.45
C PHE A 218 9.59 1.09 3.31
N ILE A 219 8.55 0.54 2.71
CA ILE A 219 8.47 -0.88 2.40
C ILE A 219 8.46 -1.09 0.88
N TYR A 220 9.33 -1.97 0.40
CA TYR A 220 9.40 -2.33 -1.01
C TYR A 220 8.15 -3.12 -1.42
N SER A 221 7.58 -2.80 -2.58
CA SER A 221 6.32 -3.38 -3.03
C SER A 221 6.37 -4.91 -3.16
N LEU A 222 7.51 -5.49 -3.55
CA LEU A 222 7.68 -6.94 -3.63
C LEU A 222 7.72 -7.59 -2.23
N ASP A 223 8.33 -6.94 -1.25
CA ASP A 223 8.31 -7.41 0.13
C ASP A 223 6.89 -7.37 0.71
N LEU A 224 6.18 -6.27 0.48
CA LEU A 224 4.79 -6.15 0.86
C LEU A 224 3.92 -7.21 0.18
N ALA A 225 4.16 -7.48 -1.10
CA ALA A 225 3.45 -8.52 -1.84
C ALA A 225 3.66 -9.92 -1.24
N ARG A 226 4.90 -10.28 -0.88
CA ARG A 226 5.21 -11.54 -0.18
C ARG A 226 4.44 -11.63 1.14
N LEU A 227 4.37 -10.54 1.88
CA LEU A 227 3.63 -10.46 3.14
C LEU A 227 2.11 -10.55 2.93
N PHE A 228 1.55 -9.92 1.87
CA PHE A 228 0.12 -10.09 1.53
C PHE A 228 -0.25 -11.53 1.24
N VAL A 229 0.59 -12.23 0.46
CA VAL A 229 0.37 -13.65 0.15
C VAL A 229 0.43 -14.50 1.41
N TRP A 230 1.38 -14.22 2.32
CA TRP A 230 1.46 -14.87 3.62
C TRP A 230 0.21 -14.58 4.48
N VAL A 231 -0.22 -13.32 4.58
CA VAL A 231 -1.43 -12.98 5.35
C VAL A 231 -2.66 -13.71 4.80
N LEU A 232 -2.79 -13.78 3.46
CA LEU A 232 -3.90 -14.51 2.85
C LEU A 232 -3.91 -15.98 3.22
N ARG A 233 -2.74 -16.63 3.21
CA ARG A 233 -2.61 -18.09 3.37
C ARG A 233 -2.53 -18.56 4.83
N GLU A 234 -1.92 -17.75 5.71
CA GLU A 234 -1.46 -18.27 7.02
C GLU A 234 -1.86 -17.40 8.22
N TYR A 235 -2.20 -16.12 8.03
CA TYR A 235 -2.57 -15.25 9.14
C TYR A 235 -4.05 -15.43 9.50
N ASP A 236 -4.32 -15.97 10.68
CA ASP A 236 -5.68 -16.38 11.08
C ASP A 236 -6.42 -15.41 12.01
N GLU A 237 -5.77 -14.33 12.43
CA GLU A 237 -6.41 -13.30 13.25
C GLU A 237 -7.29 -12.38 12.41
N ILE A 238 -8.35 -11.83 13.00
CA ILE A 238 -9.17 -10.78 12.40
C ILE A 238 -8.59 -9.38 12.66
N ASP A 239 -7.84 -9.22 13.75
CA ASP A 239 -7.19 -7.96 14.08
C ASP A 239 -6.17 -7.59 13.00
N PRO A 240 -6.07 -6.32 12.62
CA PRO A 240 -5.14 -5.88 11.58
C PRO A 240 -3.68 -6.08 12.02
N ILE A 241 -2.79 -6.12 11.04
CA ILE A 241 -1.36 -6.27 11.27
C ILE A 241 -0.58 -5.20 10.48
N ILE A 242 0.34 -4.52 11.17
CA ILE A 242 1.26 -3.57 10.54
C ILE A 242 2.31 -4.35 9.74
N LEU A 243 2.44 -4.02 8.47
CA LEU A 243 3.46 -4.56 7.57
C LEU A 243 4.49 -3.46 7.28
N SER A 244 5.60 -3.51 8.00
CA SER A 244 6.65 -2.50 7.96
C SER A 244 8.02 -3.10 8.24
N VAL A 245 9.03 -2.43 7.75
CA VAL A 245 10.42 -2.57 8.23
C VAL A 245 10.51 -2.16 9.69
N GLY A 246 11.63 -2.48 10.36
CA GLY A 246 11.86 -2.13 11.75
C GLY A 246 12.01 -0.62 11.98
N GLU A 247 12.01 -0.21 13.25
CA GLU A 247 12.20 1.20 13.62
C GLU A 247 13.58 1.71 13.25
N GLU A 248 14.60 0.83 13.35
CA GLU A 248 15.99 1.08 12.99
C GLU A 248 16.22 1.30 11.49
N GLU A 249 15.29 0.88 10.66
CA GLU A 249 15.34 1.05 9.20
C GLU A 249 14.59 2.31 8.73
N GLU A 250 14.18 3.15 9.66
CA GLU A 250 13.58 4.46 9.36
C GLU A 250 14.65 5.40 8.78
N VAL A 251 14.35 6.06 7.66
CA VAL A 251 15.26 6.95 6.96
C VAL A 251 14.69 8.37 6.84
N SER A 252 15.57 9.36 6.78
CA SER A 252 15.19 10.75 6.48
C SER A 252 14.93 10.94 4.99
N ILE A 253 14.16 11.97 4.63
CA ILE A 253 13.95 12.35 3.23
C ILE A 253 15.28 12.71 2.53
N LYS A 254 16.25 13.25 3.29
CA LYS A 254 17.60 13.47 2.78
C LYS A 254 18.28 12.17 2.39
N GLU A 255 18.25 11.15 3.26
CA GLU A 255 18.80 9.82 2.94
C GLU A 255 18.10 9.15 1.76
N VAL A 256 16.79 9.36 1.61
CA VAL A 256 16.03 8.90 0.42
C VAL A 256 16.58 9.58 -0.84
N ALA A 257 16.75 10.90 -0.82
CA ALA A 257 17.29 11.65 -1.97
C ALA A 257 18.71 11.19 -2.32
N GLU A 258 19.56 10.96 -1.32
CA GLU A 258 20.92 10.44 -1.50
C GLU A 258 20.91 9.04 -2.14
N SER A 259 20.03 8.15 -1.73
CA SER A 259 19.86 6.82 -2.32
C SER A 259 19.39 6.90 -3.79
N VAL A 260 18.48 7.81 -4.10
CA VAL A 260 18.01 8.03 -5.49
C VAL A 260 19.13 8.59 -6.37
N VAL A 261 19.88 9.55 -5.85
CA VAL A 261 21.06 10.15 -6.53
C VAL A 261 22.09 9.08 -6.86
N GLU A 262 22.42 8.22 -5.90
CA GLU A 262 23.35 7.11 -6.10
C GLU A 262 22.83 6.12 -7.14
N ALA A 263 21.56 5.71 -7.00
CA ALA A 263 20.93 4.74 -7.89
C ALA A 263 20.90 5.17 -9.37
N LEU A 264 20.66 6.47 -9.62
CA LEU A 264 20.63 7.06 -10.98
C LEU A 264 22.01 7.51 -11.48
N GLY A 265 23.05 7.47 -10.64
CA GLY A 265 24.38 8.01 -10.98
C GLY A 265 24.36 9.52 -11.22
N PHE A 266 23.44 10.25 -10.59
CA PHE A 266 23.32 11.69 -10.71
C PHE A 266 24.53 12.41 -10.10
N LYS A 267 25.16 13.31 -10.84
CA LYS A 267 26.37 14.07 -10.43
C LYS A 267 26.11 15.56 -10.22
N GLY A 268 24.87 16.00 -10.40
CA GLY A 268 24.48 17.39 -10.25
C GLY A 268 24.32 17.80 -8.77
N GLN A 269 23.99 19.07 -8.57
CA GLN A 269 23.74 19.62 -7.25
C GLN A 269 22.36 19.16 -6.71
N VAL A 270 22.29 18.85 -5.42
CA VAL A 270 21.03 18.60 -4.70
C VAL A 270 20.72 19.84 -3.86
N VAL A 271 19.54 20.40 -4.03
CA VAL A 271 19.09 21.64 -3.36
C VAL A 271 17.81 21.36 -2.58
N PHE A 272 17.78 21.75 -1.31
CA PHE A 272 16.60 21.64 -0.45
C PHE A 272 15.80 22.93 -0.48
N ASP A 273 14.57 22.87 -0.97
CA ASP A 273 13.62 24.00 -1.01
C ASP A 273 12.85 24.09 0.30
N THR A 274 13.41 24.82 1.26
CA THR A 274 12.81 25.00 2.59
C THR A 274 11.57 25.91 2.61
N SER A 275 11.20 26.50 1.47
CA SER A 275 9.91 27.20 1.34
C SER A 275 8.72 26.26 1.28
N LYS A 276 8.96 24.99 0.98
CA LYS A 276 7.94 23.93 0.98
C LYS A 276 7.83 23.27 2.37
N ALA A 277 6.61 22.93 2.73
CA ALA A 277 6.35 22.27 4.03
C ALA A 277 6.93 20.85 4.08
N ASP A 278 7.49 20.49 5.24
CA ASP A 278 8.05 19.17 5.50
C ASP A 278 6.98 18.08 5.71
N GLY A 279 5.76 18.46 6.05
CA GLY A 279 4.77 17.51 6.55
C GLY A 279 5.08 17.06 7.98
N GLN A 280 4.55 15.91 8.38
CA GLN A 280 4.72 15.37 9.73
C GLN A 280 6.17 14.90 9.95
N PHE A 281 6.80 15.29 11.06
CA PHE A 281 8.22 15.00 11.33
C PHE A 281 8.50 13.51 11.50
N LYS A 282 7.65 12.77 12.24
CA LYS A 282 7.83 11.34 12.54
C LYS A 282 6.50 10.59 12.46
N LYS A 283 6.55 9.33 12.04
CA LYS A 283 5.38 8.45 11.98
C LYS A 283 5.79 6.98 12.13
N THR A 284 6.69 6.71 13.04
CA THR A 284 7.30 5.39 13.25
C THR A 284 6.26 4.38 13.72
N ALA A 285 6.13 3.27 12.99
CA ALA A 285 5.27 2.15 13.34
C ALA A 285 6.09 0.96 13.84
N SER A 286 5.53 0.22 14.79
CA SER A 286 6.12 -1.03 15.28
C SER A 286 5.78 -2.19 14.37
N ASN A 287 6.77 -3.00 14.02
CA ASN A 287 6.54 -4.29 13.36
C ASN A 287 6.61 -5.49 14.32
N ALA A 288 6.50 -5.24 15.62
CA ALA A 288 6.64 -6.28 16.64
C ALA A 288 5.63 -7.43 16.46
N LYS A 289 4.39 -7.12 16.06
CA LYS A 289 3.38 -8.15 15.76
C LYS A 289 3.79 -9.01 14.56
N LEU A 290 4.26 -8.39 13.48
CA LEU A 290 4.79 -9.10 12.31
C LEU A 290 5.96 -10.02 12.71
N ARG A 291 6.89 -9.52 13.52
CA ARG A 291 8.06 -10.28 13.95
C ARG A 291 7.73 -11.47 14.86
N ARG A 292 6.63 -11.42 15.62
CA ARG A 292 6.15 -12.59 16.37
C ARG A 292 5.67 -13.72 15.45
N HIS A 293 5.06 -13.38 14.32
CA HIS A 293 4.58 -14.36 13.33
C HIS A 293 5.68 -14.82 12.38
N LEU A 294 6.52 -13.90 11.94
CA LEU A 294 7.59 -14.11 10.96
C LEU A 294 8.92 -13.52 11.45
N PRO A 295 9.57 -14.16 12.45
CA PRO A 295 10.82 -13.65 13.02
C PRO A 295 11.95 -13.55 11.99
N ASP A 296 11.99 -14.46 11.03
CA ASP A 296 13.08 -14.60 10.05
C ASP A 296 12.77 -13.93 8.69
N PHE A 297 11.67 -13.20 8.58
CA PHE A 297 11.36 -12.52 7.32
C PHE A 297 12.41 -11.46 7.02
N THR A 298 13.04 -11.58 5.85
CA THR A 298 14.08 -10.67 5.41
C THR A 298 13.52 -9.68 4.39
N PHE A 299 13.61 -8.40 4.72
CA PHE A 299 13.28 -7.31 3.80
C PHE A 299 14.42 -7.09 2.80
N THR A 300 14.06 -6.66 1.59
CA THR A 300 15.05 -6.21 0.60
C THR A 300 15.76 -4.96 1.14
N PRO A 301 17.10 -4.90 1.12
CA PRO A 301 17.84 -3.70 1.55
C PRO A 301 17.34 -2.45 0.84
N PHE A 302 17.16 -1.35 1.57
CA PHE A 302 16.56 -0.12 1.05
C PHE A 302 17.27 0.40 -0.22
N ALA A 303 18.60 0.44 -0.22
CA ALA A 303 19.38 0.89 -1.39
C ALA A 303 19.16 0.00 -2.61
N GLN A 304 19.04 -1.32 -2.42
CA GLN A 304 18.74 -2.24 -3.51
C GLN A 304 17.34 -2.00 -4.08
N ALA A 305 16.34 -1.88 -3.21
CA ALA A 305 14.95 -1.64 -3.62
C ALA A 305 14.80 -0.29 -4.36
N VAL A 306 15.50 0.76 -3.91
CA VAL A 306 15.55 2.04 -4.61
C VAL A 306 16.20 1.90 -5.98
N LYS A 307 17.32 1.17 -6.07
CA LYS A 307 18.01 0.92 -7.34
C LYS A 307 17.12 0.19 -8.35
N GLU A 308 16.47 -0.89 -7.93
CA GLU A 308 15.54 -1.65 -8.78
C GLU A 308 14.35 -0.79 -9.25
N THR A 309 13.83 0.08 -8.38
CA THR A 309 12.76 1.02 -8.73
C THR A 309 13.21 2.08 -9.73
N CYS A 310 14.40 2.64 -9.54
CA CYS A 310 15.00 3.60 -10.47
C CYS A 310 15.25 2.96 -11.84
N ASP A 311 15.83 1.77 -11.88
CA ASP A 311 16.13 1.05 -13.13
C ASP A 311 14.84 0.74 -13.89
N TRP A 312 13.79 0.30 -13.18
CA TRP A 312 12.48 0.10 -13.78
C TRP A 312 11.92 1.39 -14.38
N PHE A 313 11.97 2.50 -13.62
CA PHE A 313 11.45 3.79 -14.07
C PHE A 313 12.18 4.29 -15.32
N VAL A 314 13.50 4.21 -15.34
CA VAL A 314 14.33 4.61 -16.51
C VAL A 314 13.96 3.78 -17.74
N ALA A 315 13.86 2.45 -17.57
CA ALA A 315 13.52 1.54 -18.65
C ALA A 315 12.07 1.71 -19.17
N ASN A 316 11.16 2.21 -18.35
CA ASN A 316 9.74 2.34 -18.66
C ASN A 316 9.26 3.81 -18.67
N TYR A 317 10.17 4.77 -18.82
CA TYR A 317 9.86 6.20 -18.68
C TYR A 317 8.65 6.65 -19.50
N ASP A 318 8.54 6.21 -20.76
CA ASP A 318 7.49 6.64 -21.68
C ASP A 318 6.10 6.11 -21.30
N THR A 319 6.04 4.96 -20.63
CA THR A 319 4.80 4.27 -20.25
C THR A 319 4.50 4.32 -18.75
N ALA A 320 5.47 4.77 -17.95
CA ALA A 320 5.30 4.91 -16.51
C ALA A 320 4.21 5.95 -16.18
N ARG A 321 3.47 5.69 -15.12
CA ARG A 321 2.48 6.64 -14.61
C ARG A 321 3.18 7.83 -13.96
N LYS A 322 3.05 9.01 -14.58
CA LYS A 322 3.73 10.25 -14.17
C LYS A 322 2.89 11.50 -14.43
#